data_8bb48208e47c83bbf889765c94cf5bf6
#
_entry.id   8bb48208e47c83bbf889765c94cf5bf6
#
_cell.length_a   1.000
_cell.length_b   1.000
_cell.length_c   1.000
_cell.angle_alpha   90.00
_cell.angle_beta   90.00
_cell.angle_gamma   90.00
#
_symmetry.space_group_name_H-M   'P 1'
#
loop_
_entity.id
_entity.type
_entity.pdbx_description
1 polymer ?
#
loop_
_entity_poly.entity_id
_entity_poly.type
_entity_poly.pdbx_seq_one_letter_code
_entity_poly.pdbx_strand_id
1 'polypeptide(L)'
;MKKLIYIVAIIALGGKLYAQDPEFTQFNSVPLYLNPAFTGATNEHRFGAVYRNQWPGLEKSFVSYMVSYDYNWSKKNSGLGGFVLQDKAGSSNLIGTQVGANYSYVLPLTDGIDIRGGLQARYGQRKFQYANLQFNDQFVTGAATSLDASADAPPIMYFDAGTGVLIESDMFYFGFSANHLNRPNVSLKGGDQPLNVLYSLHGGYKYALTNGDSPEKDPQQTIGGLFHYRHQGVNDQLDLGVSYFNRMINFTVWYRGIPMKTYKPTNTNRESVAFLIGFEPADKKIKVGYSYDLTISDLGLANTSGAHEVTVRYELGKKPSTGRKARQSIGGSMKF
;
A
#
# COMPACT_ATOMS: atom_id res chain seq x y z
N MET A 1 34.75 17.06 -30.54
CA MET A 1 33.67 16.27 -31.18
C MET A 1 33.29 15.00 -30.39
N LYS A 2 34.20 14.13 -29.95
CA LYS A 2 33.83 12.92 -29.18
C LYS A 2 33.07 13.19 -27.86
N LYS A 3 33.44 14.26 -27.12
CA LYS A 3 32.74 14.62 -25.88
C LYS A 3 31.29 15.12 -26.09
N LEU A 4 31.00 15.74 -27.24
CA LEU A 4 29.66 16.19 -27.61
C LEU A 4 28.73 15.02 -27.95
N ILE A 5 29.28 13.94 -28.54
CA ILE A 5 28.54 12.70 -28.86
C ILE A 5 28.11 11.97 -27.57
N TYR A 6 28.92 12.00 -26.51
CA TYR A 6 28.55 11.40 -25.20
C TYR A 6 27.46 12.19 -24.50
N ILE A 7 27.44 13.53 -24.62
CA ILE A 7 26.38 14.38 -24.02
C ILE A 7 25.05 14.16 -24.76
N VAL A 8 25.07 14.03 -26.09
CA VAL A 8 23.86 13.74 -26.87
C VAL A 8 23.36 12.31 -26.62
N ALA A 9 24.25 11.33 -26.40
CA ALA A 9 23.87 9.96 -26.06
C ALA A 9 23.23 9.84 -24.65
N ILE A 10 23.62 10.69 -23.68
CA ILE A 10 23.04 10.73 -22.33
C ILE A 10 21.63 11.38 -22.35
N ILE A 11 21.38 12.36 -23.22
CA ILE A 11 20.08 13.00 -23.40
C ILE A 11 19.07 12.06 -24.12
N ALA A 12 19.54 11.14 -24.96
CA ALA A 12 18.71 10.16 -25.67
C ALA A 12 18.23 8.99 -24.79
N LEU A 13 18.77 8.83 -23.57
CA LEU A 13 18.34 7.87 -22.55
C LEU A 13 17.26 8.43 -21.63
N GLY A 14 16.41 9.34 -22.11
CA GLY A 14 15.19 9.76 -21.43
C GLY A 14 14.24 8.58 -21.22
N GLY A 15 14.56 7.71 -20.27
CA GLY A 15 13.67 6.65 -19.83
C GLY A 15 12.34 7.27 -19.42
N LYS A 16 11.25 6.77 -19.97
CA LYS A 16 9.91 7.17 -19.53
C LYS A 16 9.81 6.86 -18.05
N LEU A 17 9.90 7.88 -17.20
CA LEU A 17 9.67 7.76 -15.77
C LEU A 17 8.16 7.51 -15.58
N TYR A 18 7.80 6.27 -15.33
CA TYR A 18 6.44 5.92 -14.96
C TYR A 18 6.24 6.27 -13.49
N ALA A 19 5.19 7.01 -13.19
CA ALA A 19 4.78 7.25 -11.82
C ALA A 19 4.30 5.93 -11.19
N GLN A 20 4.88 5.57 -10.06
CA GLN A 20 4.44 4.42 -9.25
C GLN A 20 3.57 4.91 -8.09
N ASP A 21 2.64 4.08 -7.68
CA ASP A 21 1.88 4.31 -6.47
C ASP A 21 2.71 4.04 -5.22
N PRO A 22 2.43 4.73 -4.10
CA PRO A 22 3.09 4.47 -2.83
C PRO A 22 2.88 3.03 -2.36
N GLU A 23 3.91 2.48 -1.76
CA GLU A 23 3.94 1.12 -1.26
C GLU A 23 3.93 1.10 0.26
N PHE A 24 3.22 0.11 0.82
CA PHE A 24 3.20 -0.15 2.25
C PHE A 24 3.70 -1.58 2.54
N THR A 25 4.61 -1.71 3.48
CA THR A 25 5.11 -3.02 3.94
C THR A 25 4.01 -3.76 4.71
N GLN A 26 3.23 -3.01 5.51
CA GLN A 26 2.10 -3.53 6.25
C GLN A 26 0.81 -3.42 5.42
N PHE A 27 0.81 -3.92 4.18
CA PHE A 27 -0.32 -3.75 3.24
C PHE A 27 -1.65 -4.28 3.81
N ASN A 28 -1.64 -5.29 4.69
CA ASN A 28 -2.84 -5.77 5.36
C ASN A 28 -3.39 -4.79 6.41
N SER A 29 -2.58 -3.82 6.85
CA SER A 29 -3.01 -2.77 7.77
C SER A 29 -3.68 -1.60 7.05
N VAL A 30 -3.57 -1.55 5.72
CA VAL A 30 -4.22 -0.54 4.84
C VAL A 30 -5.19 -1.19 3.84
N PRO A 31 -6.15 -2.00 4.30
CA PRO A 31 -6.93 -2.88 3.45
C PRO A 31 -7.77 -2.15 2.41
N LEU A 32 -8.26 -0.94 2.69
CA LEU A 32 -9.05 -0.14 1.74
C LEU A 32 -8.24 0.34 0.53
N TYR A 33 -6.93 0.52 0.71
CA TYR A 33 -6.00 0.88 -0.35
C TYR A 33 -5.59 -0.34 -1.17
N LEU A 34 -5.38 -1.48 -0.49
CA LEU A 34 -4.98 -2.74 -1.10
C LEU A 34 -6.05 -3.28 -2.05
N ASN A 35 -7.30 -3.36 -1.57
CA ASN A 35 -8.41 -3.95 -2.32
C ASN A 35 -9.75 -3.42 -1.76
N PRO A 36 -10.58 -2.77 -2.57
CA PRO A 36 -11.87 -2.25 -2.10
C PRO A 36 -12.83 -3.33 -1.58
N ALA A 37 -12.63 -4.60 -1.92
CA ALA A 37 -13.43 -5.70 -1.39
C ALA A 37 -13.24 -5.92 0.13
N PHE A 38 -12.17 -5.41 0.74
CA PHE A 38 -11.98 -5.43 2.20
C PHE A 38 -12.83 -4.40 2.95
N THR A 39 -13.52 -3.51 2.27
CA THR A 39 -14.35 -2.49 2.91
C THR A 39 -15.43 -3.14 3.75
N GLY A 40 -15.57 -2.74 5.01
CA GLY A 40 -16.50 -3.36 5.95
C GLY A 40 -16.12 -4.78 6.40
N ALA A 41 -14.92 -5.27 6.06
CA ALA A 41 -14.37 -6.51 6.60
C ALA A 41 -13.89 -6.28 8.04
N THR A 42 -14.77 -5.84 8.90
CA THR A 42 -14.54 -5.48 10.31
C THR A 42 -15.75 -5.78 11.15
N ASN A 43 -15.66 -5.64 12.47
CA ASN A 43 -16.80 -5.88 13.38
C ASN A 43 -17.98 -4.94 13.06
N GLU A 44 -17.76 -3.64 13.15
CA GLU A 44 -18.76 -2.61 12.82
C GLU A 44 -18.06 -1.38 12.24
N HIS A 45 -17.17 -0.75 12.99
CA HIS A 45 -16.39 0.41 12.57
C HIS A 45 -14.91 0.12 12.66
N ARG A 46 -14.13 0.56 11.67
CA ARG A 46 -12.68 0.50 11.69
C ARG A 46 -12.09 1.84 11.27
N PHE A 47 -11.18 2.34 12.09
CA PHE A 47 -10.31 3.48 11.80
C PHE A 47 -8.90 2.96 11.59
N GLY A 48 -8.21 3.46 10.60
CA GLY A 48 -6.83 3.10 10.29
C GLY A 48 -5.98 4.34 10.06
N ALA A 49 -4.72 4.28 10.50
CA ALA A 49 -3.71 5.27 10.17
C ALA A 49 -2.39 4.57 9.88
N VAL A 50 -1.65 5.06 8.88
CA VAL A 50 -0.30 4.61 8.56
C VAL A 50 0.58 5.79 8.25
N TYR A 51 1.83 5.69 8.69
CA TYR A 51 2.94 6.56 8.35
C TYR A 51 4.12 5.71 7.88
N ARG A 52 4.66 6.01 6.70
CA ARG A 52 5.83 5.34 6.14
C ARG A 52 6.86 6.39 5.74
N ASN A 53 8.10 6.16 6.16
CA ASN A 53 9.27 6.91 5.71
C ASN A 53 10.26 5.94 5.07
N GLN A 54 10.37 6.01 3.75
CA GLN A 54 11.24 5.13 2.97
C GLN A 54 12.52 5.90 2.60
N TRP A 55 13.64 5.27 2.90
CA TRP A 55 15.00 5.74 2.63
C TRP A 55 15.33 7.08 3.31
N PRO A 56 15.18 7.17 4.65
CA PRO A 56 15.47 8.39 5.40
C PRO A 56 16.94 8.82 5.33
N GLY A 57 17.87 7.93 4.95
CA GLY A 57 19.29 8.26 4.72
C GLY A 57 19.54 9.09 3.46
N LEU A 58 18.58 9.15 2.53
CA LEU A 58 18.69 10.02 1.37
C LEU A 58 18.33 11.45 1.77
N GLU A 59 18.97 12.46 1.14
CA GLU A 59 18.73 13.88 1.40
C GLU A 59 17.23 14.24 1.35
N LYS A 60 16.45 13.58 0.52
CA LYS A 60 15.00 13.72 0.43
C LYS A 60 14.35 12.33 0.38
N SER A 61 13.81 11.90 1.49
CA SER A 61 13.13 10.61 1.64
C SER A 61 11.73 10.60 1.00
N PHE A 62 11.17 9.40 0.81
CA PHE A 62 9.78 9.22 0.41
C PHE A 62 8.93 9.08 1.66
N VAL A 63 7.91 9.93 1.79
CA VAL A 63 7.04 9.93 2.96
C VAL A 63 5.60 9.78 2.53
N SER A 64 4.95 8.72 3.03
CA SER A 64 3.54 8.44 2.77
C SER A 64 2.78 8.34 4.08
N TYR A 65 1.58 8.92 4.12
CA TYR A 65 0.66 8.74 5.24
C TYR A 65 -0.77 8.65 4.75
N MET A 66 -1.52 7.78 5.41
CA MET A 66 -2.92 7.56 5.09
C MET A 66 -3.74 7.46 6.37
N VAL A 67 -4.95 7.99 6.31
CA VAL A 67 -6.00 7.72 7.28
C VAL A 67 -7.19 7.11 6.56
N SER A 68 -7.87 6.18 7.21
CA SER A 68 -9.00 5.46 6.63
C SER A 68 -10.08 5.21 7.65
N TYR A 69 -11.30 5.09 7.16
CA TYR A 69 -12.46 4.68 7.93
C TYR A 69 -13.34 3.77 7.09
N ASP A 70 -13.85 2.71 7.68
CA ASP A 70 -14.87 1.88 7.06
C ASP A 70 -15.89 1.34 8.07
N TYR A 71 -17.06 1.05 7.54
CA TYR A 71 -18.24 0.60 8.25
C TYR A 71 -18.79 -0.69 7.64
N ASN A 72 -19.06 -1.67 8.50
CA ASN A 72 -19.73 -2.91 8.14
C ASN A 72 -21.25 -2.73 8.25
N TRP A 73 -21.92 -2.59 7.11
CA TRP A 73 -23.38 -2.56 7.06
C TRP A 73 -23.94 -3.97 6.93
N SER A 74 -23.80 -4.75 8.00
CA SER A 74 -24.14 -6.18 8.04
C SER A 74 -25.57 -6.49 7.62
N LYS A 75 -26.54 -5.62 7.95
CA LYS A 75 -27.97 -5.77 7.54
C LYS A 75 -28.16 -5.77 6.02
N LYS A 76 -27.23 -5.21 5.28
CA LYS A 76 -27.26 -5.11 3.81
C LYS A 76 -26.18 -5.95 3.13
N ASN A 77 -25.46 -6.77 3.88
CA ASN A 77 -24.28 -7.50 3.39
C ASN A 77 -23.29 -6.58 2.65
N SER A 78 -23.13 -5.36 3.11
CA SER A 78 -22.38 -4.32 2.43
C SER A 78 -21.36 -3.67 3.35
N GLY A 79 -20.31 -3.09 2.77
CA GLY A 79 -19.35 -2.25 3.44
C GLY A 79 -19.27 -0.88 2.77
N LEU A 80 -19.10 0.16 3.57
CA LEU A 80 -18.86 1.53 3.13
C LEU A 80 -17.58 2.03 3.77
N GLY A 81 -16.74 2.75 3.03
CA GLY A 81 -15.52 3.28 3.60
C GLY A 81 -14.89 4.35 2.72
N GLY A 82 -13.84 4.94 3.27
CA GLY A 82 -13.05 5.93 2.56
C GLY A 82 -11.69 6.12 3.20
N PHE A 83 -10.80 6.80 2.48
CA PHE A 83 -9.47 7.12 2.95
C PHE A 83 -8.97 8.44 2.37
N VAL A 84 -8.00 9.02 3.06
CA VAL A 84 -7.17 10.11 2.55
C VAL A 84 -5.72 9.64 2.61
N LEU A 85 -5.05 9.71 1.47
CA LEU A 85 -3.64 9.35 1.31
C LEU A 85 -2.88 10.58 0.83
N GLN A 86 -1.74 10.87 1.43
CA GLN A 86 -0.76 11.81 0.88
C GLN A 86 0.60 11.12 0.77
N ASP A 87 1.21 11.29 -0.39
CA ASP A 87 2.53 10.79 -0.73
C ASP A 87 3.42 11.92 -1.18
N LYS A 88 4.63 11.97 -0.63
CA LYS A 88 5.67 12.91 -1.00
C LYS A 88 6.85 12.15 -1.57
N ALA A 89 7.08 12.31 -2.86
CA ALA A 89 8.16 11.65 -3.55
C ALA A 89 9.46 12.47 -3.46
N GLY A 90 10.40 11.96 -2.70
CA GLY A 90 11.81 12.30 -2.57
C GLY A 90 12.32 13.59 -3.20
N SER A 91 13.31 13.44 -4.07
CA SER A 91 14.05 14.57 -4.67
C SER A 91 13.22 15.45 -5.60
N SER A 92 12.13 14.95 -6.16
CA SER A 92 11.27 15.71 -7.08
C SER A 92 10.32 16.69 -6.37
N ASN A 93 10.21 16.66 -5.03
CA ASN A 93 9.21 17.40 -4.27
C ASN A 93 7.77 17.24 -4.81
N LEU A 94 7.50 16.11 -5.46
CA LEU A 94 6.19 15.79 -5.98
C LEU A 94 5.30 15.37 -4.82
N ILE A 95 4.17 16.05 -4.66
CA ILE A 95 3.15 15.71 -3.66
C ILE A 95 1.93 15.18 -4.40
N GLY A 96 1.55 13.95 -4.08
CA GLY A 96 0.28 13.34 -4.46
C GLY A 96 -0.67 13.31 -3.28
N THR A 97 -1.90 13.78 -3.44
CA THR A 97 -2.97 13.63 -2.45
C THR A 97 -4.16 12.93 -3.10
N GLN A 98 -4.70 11.92 -2.45
CA GLN A 98 -5.84 11.14 -2.95
C GLN A 98 -6.90 11.04 -1.85
N VAL A 99 -8.15 11.20 -2.23
CA VAL A 99 -9.33 10.91 -1.41
C VAL A 99 -10.08 9.79 -2.09
N GLY A 100 -10.28 8.67 -1.40
CA GLY A 100 -10.98 7.51 -1.93
C GLY A 100 -12.28 7.22 -1.19
N ALA A 101 -13.29 6.80 -1.93
CA ALA A 101 -14.54 6.24 -1.44
C ALA A 101 -14.69 4.81 -1.93
N ASN A 102 -15.05 3.90 -1.04
CA ASN A 102 -15.14 2.47 -1.29
C ASN A 102 -16.52 1.93 -0.93
N TYR A 103 -16.98 1.01 -1.74
CA TYR A 103 -18.16 0.19 -1.49
C TYR A 103 -17.81 -1.28 -1.68
N SER A 104 -18.33 -2.16 -0.82
CA SER A 104 -18.25 -3.60 -1.03
C SER A 104 -19.59 -4.29 -0.80
N TYR A 105 -19.75 -5.44 -1.44
CA TYR A 105 -20.87 -6.34 -1.24
C TYR A 105 -20.37 -7.75 -0.93
N VAL A 106 -20.99 -8.39 0.05
CA VAL A 106 -20.64 -9.74 0.53
C VAL A 106 -21.68 -10.73 0.05
N LEU A 107 -21.23 -11.74 -0.67
CA LEU A 107 -22.02 -12.89 -1.08
C LEU A 107 -21.55 -14.11 -0.28
N PRO A 108 -22.32 -14.59 0.70
CA PRO A 108 -22.00 -15.83 1.39
C PRO A 108 -22.16 -17.02 0.43
N LEU A 109 -21.06 -17.77 0.23
CA LEU A 109 -21.08 -18.93 -0.68
C LEU A 109 -21.41 -20.21 0.06
N THR A 110 -20.78 -20.43 1.22
CA THR A 110 -21.02 -21.58 2.10
C THR A 110 -20.98 -21.14 3.55
N ASP A 111 -21.22 -22.05 4.50
CA ASP A 111 -21.09 -21.73 5.94
C ASP A 111 -19.68 -21.35 6.39
N GLY A 112 -18.65 -21.49 5.55
CA GLY A 112 -17.25 -21.22 5.87
C GLY A 112 -16.56 -20.26 4.89
N ILE A 113 -17.18 -19.88 3.77
CA ILE A 113 -16.54 -19.11 2.70
C ILE A 113 -17.46 -17.98 2.25
N ASP A 114 -16.91 -16.79 2.22
CA ASP A 114 -17.56 -15.59 1.69
C ASP A 114 -16.80 -15.11 0.44
N ILE A 115 -17.53 -14.57 -0.53
CA ILE A 115 -16.99 -13.81 -1.66
C ILE A 115 -17.39 -12.36 -1.47
N ARG A 116 -16.45 -11.45 -1.65
CA ARG A 116 -16.70 -10.00 -1.63
C ARG A 116 -16.32 -9.37 -2.95
N GLY A 117 -17.18 -8.53 -3.49
CA GLY A 117 -16.87 -7.63 -4.59
C GLY A 117 -16.73 -6.20 -4.05
N GLY A 118 -15.78 -5.44 -4.58
CA GLY A 118 -15.53 -4.07 -4.15
C GLY A 118 -15.38 -3.12 -5.33
N LEU A 119 -15.86 -1.89 -5.14
CA LEU A 119 -15.69 -0.77 -6.06
C LEU A 119 -15.04 0.39 -5.32
N GLN A 120 -14.19 1.13 -6.03
CA GLN A 120 -13.49 2.28 -5.49
C GLN A 120 -13.56 3.43 -6.50
N ALA A 121 -13.84 4.62 -5.98
CA ALA A 121 -13.72 5.88 -6.68
C ALA A 121 -12.72 6.76 -5.93
N ARG A 122 -11.76 7.36 -6.64
CA ARG A 122 -10.76 8.25 -6.06
C ARG A 122 -10.76 9.59 -6.78
N TYR A 123 -10.49 10.64 -6.02
CA TYR A 123 -10.14 11.94 -6.55
C TYR A 123 -8.71 12.25 -6.11
N GLY A 124 -7.85 12.49 -7.10
CA GLY A 124 -6.43 12.72 -6.88
C GLY A 124 -5.99 14.11 -7.31
N GLN A 125 -5.01 14.65 -6.59
CA GLN A 125 -4.28 15.86 -6.93
C GLN A 125 -2.79 15.56 -6.94
N ARG A 126 -2.07 16.04 -7.96
CA ARG A 126 -0.60 16.05 -8.01
C ARG A 126 -0.10 17.47 -8.19
N LYS A 127 0.94 17.82 -7.43
CA LYS A 127 1.61 19.12 -7.53
C LYS A 127 3.09 19.01 -7.21
N PHE A 128 3.90 19.88 -7.79
CA PHE A 128 5.26 20.10 -7.32
C PHE A 128 5.28 21.13 -6.19
N GLN A 129 6.19 20.95 -5.25
CA GLN A 129 6.48 21.95 -4.23
C GLN A 129 7.76 22.69 -4.63
N TYR A 130 7.60 23.81 -5.32
CA TYR A 130 8.71 24.58 -5.90
C TYR A 130 9.54 25.38 -4.89
N ALA A 131 9.01 25.67 -3.71
CA ALA A 131 9.61 26.54 -2.70
C ALA A 131 11.08 26.23 -2.33
N ASN A 132 11.53 25.00 -2.58
CA ASN A 132 12.89 24.53 -2.28
C ASN A 132 13.67 24.09 -3.52
N LEU A 133 13.21 24.42 -4.72
CA LEU A 133 13.90 24.13 -5.96
C LEU A 133 14.59 25.39 -6.47
N GLN A 134 15.82 25.26 -6.93
CA GLN A 134 16.53 26.27 -7.66
C GLN A 134 16.55 25.90 -9.14
N PHE A 135 16.14 26.81 -9.98
CA PHE A 135 16.12 26.65 -11.43
C PHE A 135 17.39 27.23 -12.05
N ASN A 136 17.74 26.79 -13.26
CA ASN A 136 18.96 27.20 -13.94
C ASN A 136 19.07 28.71 -14.14
N ASP A 137 17.96 29.40 -14.39
CA ASP A 137 17.91 30.86 -14.52
C ASP A 137 18.31 31.58 -13.22
N GLN A 138 17.93 31.04 -12.06
CA GLN A 138 18.31 31.56 -10.75
C GLN A 138 19.82 31.39 -10.48
N PHE A 139 20.44 30.31 -10.94
CA PHE A 139 21.89 30.13 -10.83
C PHE A 139 22.67 31.13 -11.70
N VAL A 140 22.12 31.46 -12.88
CA VAL A 140 22.75 32.42 -13.81
C VAL A 140 22.53 33.87 -13.39
N THR A 141 21.33 34.21 -12.90
CA THR A 141 20.93 35.57 -12.62
C THR A 141 21.09 35.97 -11.16
N GLY A 142 21.19 34.99 -10.23
CA GLY A 142 21.15 35.24 -8.79
C GLY A 142 19.76 35.68 -8.27
N ALA A 143 18.71 35.57 -9.10
CA ALA A 143 17.37 36.00 -8.76
C ALA A 143 16.71 35.12 -7.69
N ALA A 144 15.96 35.73 -6.77
CA ALA A 144 15.21 34.98 -5.75
C ALA A 144 14.02 34.17 -6.33
N THR A 145 13.49 34.60 -7.48
CA THR A 145 12.37 33.94 -8.18
C THR A 145 12.81 33.50 -9.56
N SER A 146 12.33 32.33 -10.00
CA SER A 146 12.58 31.82 -11.35
C SER A 146 11.58 32.40 -12.35
N LEU A 147 12.04 32.63 -13.58
CA LEU A 147 11.20 32.95 -14.73
C LEU A 147 10.83 31.70 -15.54
N ASP A 148 11.27 30.49 -15.11
CA ASP A 148 10.92 29.24 -15.76
C ASP A 148 9.41 28.96 -15.54
N ALA A 149 8.68 28.75 -16.65
CA ALA A 149 7.24 28.47 -16.61
C ALA A 149 6.91 27.19 -15.82
N SER A 150 7.88 26.31 -15.61
CA SER A 150 7.71 25.12 -14.76
C SER A 150 7.62 25.46 -13.27
N ALA A 151 8.08 26.65 -12.85
CA ALA A 151 8.07 27.08 -11.44
C ALA A 151 6.65 27.30 -10.91
N ASP A 152 5.69 27.62 -11.77
CA ASP A 152 4.30 27.95 -11.42
C ASP A 152 3.29 26.95 -12.00
N ALA A 153 3.73 25.74 -12.38
CA ALA A 153 2.82 24.74 -12.95
C ALA A 153 1.65 24.43 -11.98
N PRO A 154 0.40 24.58 -12.43
CA PRO A 154 -0.76 24.36 -11.57
C PRO A 154 -0.86 22.88 -11.14
N PRO A 155 -1.49 22.60 -10.00
CA PRO A 155 -1.77 21.24 -9.60
C PRO A 155 -2.68 20.55 -10.61
N ILE A 156 -2.44 19.27 -10.87
CA ILE A 156 -3.31 18.45 -11.71
C ILE A 156 -4.27 17.69 -10.82
N MET A 157 -5.53 17.71 -11.19
CA MET A 157 -6.59 16.96 -10.56
C MET A 157 -7.08 15.88 -11.52
N TYR A 158 -7.39 14.69 -10.98
CA TYR A 158 -7.85 13.56 -11.76
C TYR A 158 -8.84 12.72 -10.98
N PHE A 159 -9.74 12.08 -11.71
CA PHE A 159 -10.62 11.04 -11.19
C PHE A 159 -10.03 9.68 -11.52
N ASP A 160 -10.19 8.73 -10.62
CA ASP A 160 -9.67 7.38 -10.74
C ASP A 160 -10.69 6.35 -10.24
N ALA A 161 -10.72 5.19 -10.88
CA ALA A 161 -11.63 4.11 -10.58
C ALA A 161 -10.86 2.80 -10.33
N GLY A 162 -11.33 2.02 -9.37
CA GLY A 162 -10.77 0.72 -9.04
C GLY A 162 -11.84 -0.30 -8.69
N THR A 163 -11.47 -1.56 -8.77
CA THR A 163 -12.33 -2.69 -8.39
C THR A 163 -11.53 -3.80 -7.73
N GLY A 164 -12.22 -4.69 -7.04
CA GLY A 164 -11.57 -5.86 -6.49
C GLY A 164 -12.54 -6.95 -6.09
N VAL A 165 -11.99 -8.14 -5.95
CA VAL A 165 -12.69 -9.33 -5.50
C VAL A 165 -11.86 -9.97 -4.38
N LEU A 166 -12.52 -10.55 -3.40
CA LEU A 166 -11.92 -11.24 -2.28
C LEU A 166 -12.72 -12.51 -1.99
N ILE A 167 -12.03 -13.61 -1.82
CA ILE A 167 -12.57 -14.85 -1.27
C ILE A 167 -11.94 -15.02 0.10
N GLU A 168 -12.74 -15.22 1.12
CA GLU A 168 -12.26 -15.34 2.49
C GLU A 168 -12.95 -16.46 3.27
N SER A 169 -12.20 -17.05 4.20
CA SER A 169 -12.66 -18.00 5.19
C SER A 169 -11.97 -17.71 6.53
N ASP A 170 -12.24 -18.54 7.55
CA ASP A 170 -11.56 -18.39 8.85
C ASP A 170 -10.05 -18.70 8.79
N MET A 171 -9.58 -19.43 7.79
CA MET A 171 -8.19 -19.90 7.67
C MET A 171 -7.42 -19.25 6.54
N PHE A 172 -8.07 -18.79 5.48
CA PHE A 172 -7.41 -18.22 4.32
C PHE A 172 -8.18 -17.06 3.72
N TYR A 173 -7.48 -16.24 2.99
CA TYR A 173 -8.07 -15.30 2.04
C TYR A 173 -7.26 -15.27 0.73
N PHE A 174 -7.94 -14.92 -0.33
CA PHE A 174 -7.34 -14.69 -1.64
C PHE A 174 -8.05 -13.53 -2.31
N GLY A 175 -7.31 -12.53 -2.76
CA GLY A 175 -7.87 -11.32 -3.34
C GLY A 175 -7.15 -10.88 -4.60
N PHE A 176 -7.93 -10.28 -5.48
CA PHE A 176 -7.46 -9.59 -6.67
C PHE A 176 -8.04 -8.18 -6.70
N SER A 177 -7.23 -7.20 -7.05
CA SER A 177 -7.70 -5.83 -7.30
C SER A 177 -7.04 -5.22 -8.53
N ALA A 178 -7.76 -4.30 -9.17
CA ALA A 178 -7.30 -3.50 -10.29
C ALA A 178 -7.66 -2.03 -10.04
N ASN A 179 -6.67 -1.18 -9.96
CA ASN A 179 -6.79 0.25 -9.77
C ASN A 179 -6.38 1.00 -11.04
N HIS A 180 -6.76 2.27 -11.16
CA HIS A 180 -6.49 3.10 -12.35
C HIS A 180 -7.12 2.53 -13.64
N LEU A 181 -8.33 2.00 -13.53
CA LEU A 181 -9.03 1.38 -14.67
C LEU A 181 -9.29 2.37 -15.81
N ASN A 182 -9.53 3.63 -15.49
CA ASN A 182 -9.74 4.71 -16.45
C ASN A 182 -8.44 5.37 -16.90
N ARG A 183 -7.26 4.93 -16.41
CA ARG A 183 -5.93 5.40 -16.78
C ARG A 183 -5.83 6.93 -16.84
N PRO A 184 -6.11 7.64 -15.72
CA PRO A 184 -6.14 9.10 -15.74
C PRO A 184 -4.81 9.69 -16.19
N ASN A 185 -4.85 10.81 -16.93
CA ASN A 185 -3.65 11.53 -17.30
C ASN A 185 -3.14 12.35 -16.09
N VAL A 186 -1.89 12.12 -15.71
CA VAL A 186 -1.25 12.75 -14.53
C VAL A 186 -0.02 13.58 -14.89
N SER A 187 0.05 14.06 -16.15
CA SER A 187 1.16 14.86 -16.67
C SER A 187 1.16 16.29 -16.10
N LEU A 188 2.18 16.65 -15.33
CA LEU A 188 2.37 18.00 -14.75
C LEU A 188 2.97 19.00 -15.75
N LYS A 189 3.51 18.52 -16.88
CA LYS A 189 4.15 19.38 -17.88
C LYS A 189 3.32 19.57 -19.16
N GLY A 190 2.06 19.12 -19.15
CA GLY A 190 1.28 18.96 -20.37
C GLY A 190 1.69 17.70 -21.14
N GLY A 191 0.89 17.29 -22.10
CA GLY A 191 1.09 16.05 -22.85
C GLY A 191 0.36 14.86 -22.23
N ASP A 192 0.63 13.65 -22.74
CA ASP A 192 -0.05 12.42 -22.37
C ASP A 192 0.86 11.56 -21.47
N GLN A 193 0.49 11.43 -20.19
CA GLN A 193 1.15 10.57 -19.22
C GLN A 193 0.07 9.79 -18.43
N PRO A 194 -0.54 8.78 -19.07
CA PRO A 194 -1.58 7.99 -18.41
C PRO A 194 -0.99 7.17 -17.27
N LEU A 195 -1.69 7.15 -16.15
CA LEU A 195 -1.35 6.27 -15.03
C LEU A 195 -1.66 4.82 -15.42
N ASN A 196 -0.67 3.95 -15.31
CA ASN A 196 -0.85 2.55 -15.66
C ASN A 196 -1.77 1.85 -14.66
N VAL A 197 -2.57 0.91 -15.16
CA VAL A 197 -3.39 0.04 -14.30
C VAL A 197 -2.48 -0.69 -13.33
N LEU A 198 -2.82 -0.62 -12.04
CA LEU A 198 -2.17 -1.36 -10.97
C LEU A 198 -2.99 -2.62 -10.68
N TYR A 199 -2.42 -3.76 -10.99
CA TYR A 199 -2.95 -5.07 -10.62
C TYR A 199 -2.30 -5.54 -9.32
N SER A 200 -3.10 -6.07 -8.41
CA SER A 200 -2.64 -6.65 -7.15
C SER A 200 -3.30 -8.01 -6.93
N LEU A 201 -2.47 -9.02 -6.66
CA LEU A 201 -2.87 -10.35 -6.27
C LEU A 201 -2.30 -10.61 -4.89
N HIS A 202 -3.15 -10.91 -3.91
CA HIS A 202 -2.73 -11.07 -2.53
C HIS A 202 -3.48 -12.18 -1.84
N GLY A 203 -2.85 -12.77 -0.87
CA GLY A 203 -3.47 -13.85 -0.12
C GLY A 203 -2.69 -14.23 1.11
N GLY A 204 -3.32 -15.06 1.90
CA GLY A 204 -2.71 -15.59 3.09
C GLY A 204 -3.46 -16.80 3.64
N TYR A 205 -2.71 -17.61 4.36
CA TYR A 205 -3.21 -18.78 5.07
C TYR A 205 -2.66 -18.77 6.48
N LYS A 206 -3.51 -19.08 7.47
CA LYS A 206 -3.10 -19.23 8.86
C LYS A 206 -3.42 -20.63 9.38
N TYR A 207 -2.51 -21.15 10.18
CA TYR A 207 -2.65 -22.41 10.88
C TYR A 207 -2.60 -22.20 12.38
N ALA A 208 -3.58 -22.72 13.11
CA ALA A 208 -3.62 -22.67 14.56
C ALA A 208 -2.64 -23.70 15.15
N LEU A 209 -1.67 -23.27 15.95
CA LEU A 209 -0.72 -24.14 16.64
C LEU A 209 -1.27 -24.66 17.97
N THR A 210 -2.13 -23.86 18.60
CA THR A 210 -2.83 -24.24 19.83
C THR A 210 -4.31 -23.98 19.67
N ASN A 211 -5.11 -25.00 19.87
CA ASN A 211 -6.54 -24.81 20.03
C ASN A 211 -6.77 -24.17 21.40
N GLY A 212 -7.56 -23.10 21.45
CA GLY A 212 -8.01 -22.54 22.73
C GLY A 212 -8.78 -23.61 23.52
N ASP A 213 -8.81 -23.51 24.86
CA ASP A 213 -9.50 -24.45 25.76
C ASP A 213 -11.01 -24.58 25.51
N SER A 214 -11.55 -23.88 24.51
CA SER A 214 -12.94 -23.94 24.08
C SER A 214 -13.02 -23.64 22.58
N PRO A 215 -13.96 -24.30 21.83
CA PRO A 215 -14.19 -24.03 20.40
C PRO A 215 -14.57 -22.58 20.06
N GLU A 216 -14.97 -21.79 21.07
CA GLU A 216 -15.36 -20.37 20.92
C GLU A 216 -14.19 -19.40 21.15
N LYS A 217 -13.04 -19.86 21.63
CA LYS A 217 -11.87 -19.01 21.84
C LYS A 217 -10.98 -19.01 20.59
N ASP A 218 -10.59 -17.81 20.18
CA ASP A 218 -9.57 -17.65 19.14
C ASP A 218 -8.28 -18.40 19.51
N PRO A 219 -7.61 -19.02 18.55
CA PRO A 219 -6.34 -19.69 18.80
C PRO A 219 -5.34 -18.71 19.40
N GLN A 220 -4.68 -19.13 20.48
CA GLN A 220 -3.71 -18.28 21.18
C GLN A 220 -2.39 -18.14 20.41
N GLN A 221 -2.09 -19.12 19.57
CA GLN A 221 -0.89 -19.12 18.75
C GLN A 221 -1.26 -19.54 17.32
N THR A 222 -0.82 -18.76 16.35
CA THR A 222 -0.99 -19.08 14.93
C THR A 222 0.31 -18.81 14.16
N ILE A 223 0.53 -19.61 13.13
CA ILE A 223 1.53 -19.35 12.10
C ILE A 223 0.82 -19.08 10.78
N GLY A 224 1.30 -18.15 9.98
CA GLY A 224 0.69 -17.80 8.69
C GLY A 224 1.71 -17.59 7.59
N GLY A 225 1.31 -17.95 6.38
CA GLY A 225 2.01 -17.60 5.16
C GLY A 225 1.23 -16.54 4.40
N LEU A 226 1.92 -15.57 3.83
CA LEU A 226 1.34 -14.42 3.17
C LEU A 226 2.07 -14.14 1.87
N PHE A 227 1.35 -13.62 0.87
CA PHE A 227 1.97 -13.12 -0.34
C PHE A 227 1.20 -11.90 -0.87
N HIS A 228 1.94 -11.04 -1.59
CA HIS A 228 1.38 -9.93 -2.33
C HIS A 228 2.20 -9.72 -3.61
N TYR A 229 1.57 -9.91 -4.76
CA TYR A 229 2.15 -9.60 -6.06
C TYR A 229 1.49 -8.35 -6.62
N ARG A 230 2.30 -7.43 -7.14
CA ARG A 230 1.85 -6.19 -7.78
C ARG A 230 2.49 -6.07 -9.15
N HIS A 231 1.71 -5.54 -10.09
CA HIS A 231 2.16 -5.21 -11.44
C HIS A 231 1.61 -3.84 -11.84
N GLN A 232 2.51 -2.91 -12.18
CA GLN A 232 2.13 -1.59 -12.70
C GLN A 232 3.08 -1.15 -13.82
N GLY A 233 2.59 -1.20 -15.05
CA GLY A 233 3.38 -0.84 -16.22
C GLY A 233 4.54 -1.81 -16.47
N VAL A 234 5.77 -1.39 -16.21
CA VAL A 234 6.99 -2.22 -16.34
C VAL A 234 7.50 -2.77 -15.01
N ASN A 235 6.85 -2.39 -13.91
CA ASN A 235 7.29 -2.72 -12.57
C ASN A 235 6.47 -3.87 -12.00
N ASP A 236 7.17 -4.87 -11.50
CA ASP A 236 6.61 -6.01 -10.78
C ASP A 236 7.27 -6.12 -9.42
N GLN A 237 6.49 -6.51 -8.44
CA GLN A 237 6.96 -6.81 -7.09
C GLN A 237 6.21 -8.00 -6.53
N LEU A 238 6.93 -8.86 -5.85
CA LEU A 238 6.39 -9.98 -5.08
C LEU A 238 6.90 -9.87 -3.65
N ASP A 239 5.99 -9.80 -2.71
CA ASP A 239 6.27 -9.85 -1.28
C ASP A 239 5.82 -11.21 -0.75
N LEU A 240 6.72 -11.94 -0.11
CA LEU A 240 6.45 -13.24 0.55
C LEU A 240 6.71 -13.10 2.03
N GLY A 241 5.75 -13.48 2.86
CA GLY A 241 5.84 -13.29 4.29
C GLY A 241 5.47 -14.52 5.10
N VAL A 242 6.10 -14.65 6.26
CA VAL A 242 5.73 -15.61 7.30
C VAL A 242 5.45 -14.83 8.58
N SER A 243 4.30 -15.09 9.19
CA SER A 243 3.87 -14.45 10.43
C SER A 243 3.70 -15.48 11.55
N TYR A 244 4.06 -15.08 12.75
CA TYR A 244 3.80 -15.82 13.98
C TYR A 244 3.08 -14.91 14.96
N PHE A 245 1.90 -15.31 15.38
CA PHE A 245 1.09 -14.62 16.36
C PHE A 245 1.04 -15.40 17.66
N ASN A 246 1.32 -14.74 18.77
CA ASN A 246 1.22 -15.30 20.10
C ASN A 246 0.46 -14.35 21.02
N ARG A 247 -0.78 -14.71 21.36
CA ARG A 247 -1.70 -13.96 22.23
C ARG A 247 -1.94 -12.51 21.79
N MET A 248 -1.01 -11.60 22.07
CA MET A 248 -1.12 -10.16 21.80
C MET A 248 -0.02 -9.65 20.88
N ILE A 249 1.01 -10.46 20.63
CA ILE A 249 2.18 -10.04 19.85
C ILE A 249 2.22 -10.81 18.56
N ASN A 250 2.49 -10.08 17.48
CA ASN A 250 2.72 -10.63 16.17
C ASN A 250 4.13 -10.29 15.69
N PHE A 251 4.78 -11.29 15.10
CA PHE A 251 6.05 -11.13 14.39
C PHE A 251 5.86 -11.57 12.95
N THR A 252 6.27 -10.74 12.01
CA THR A 252 6.24 -11.11 10.59
C THR A 252 7.57 -10.76 9.95
N VAL A 253 8.04 -11.64 9.09
CA VAL A 253 9.21 -11.42 8.23
C VAL A 253 8.74 -11.47 6.79
N TRP A 254 9.13 -10.46 6.00
CA TRP A 254 8.84 -10.34 4.59
C TRP A 254 10.13 -10.39 3.78
N TYR A 255 10.11 -11.12 2.69
CA TYR A 255 11.04 -10.94 1.58
C TYR A 255 10.33 -10.16 0.47
N ARG A 256 10.93 -9.08 -0.01
CA ARG A 256 10.37 -8.19 -1.02
C ARG A 256 11.27 -8.21 -2.26
N GLY A 257 10.72 -8.72 -3.36
CA GLY A 257 11.43 -8.91 -4.62
C GLY A 257 11.03 -10.20 -5.32
N ILE A 258 11.41 -10.35 -6.59
CA ILE A 258 11.17 -11.56 -7.39
C ILE A 258 12.51 -12.29 -7.58
N PRO A 259 12.79 -13.37 -6.82
CA PRO A 259 14.12 -13.98 -6.78
C PRO A 259 14.65 -14.48 -8.14
N MET A 260 13.73 -14.83 -9.05
CA MET A 260 14.07 -15.41 -10.36
C MET A 260 14.08 -14.38 -11.50
N LYS A 261 13.73 -13.11 -11.23
CA LYS A 261 13.68 -12.05 -12.25
C LYS A 261 14.96 -11.23 -12.20
N THR A 262 15.67 -11.19 -13.32
CA THR A 262 16.86 -10.34 -13.51
C THR A 262 16.56 -9.26 -14.52
N TYR A 263 16.84 -7.99 -14.18
CA TYR A 263 16.71 -6.87 -15.12
C TYR A 263 17.97 -6.68 -16.00
N LYS A 264 19.12 -7.13 -15.53
CA LYS A 264 20.41 -7.21 -16.21
C LYS A 264 21.13 -8.48 -15.73
N PRO A 265 22.13 -8.99 -16.46
CA PRO A 265 22.82 -10.24 -16.07
C PRO A 265 23.35 -10.30 -14.62
N THR A 266 23.52 -9.14 -13.99
CA THR A 266 24.05 -8.99 -12.63
C THR A 266 23.06 -8.44 -11.62
N ASN A 267 21.81 -8.08 -12.03
CA ASN A 267 20.88 -7.33 -11.18
C ASN A 267 19.60 -8.14 -10.97
N THR A 268 19.54 -8.87 -9.86
CA THR A 268 18.33 -9.58 -9.42
C THR A 268 17.29 -8.59 -8.87
N ASN A 269 16.02 -8.87 -9.08
CA ASN A 269 14.91 -8.11 -8.47
C ASN A 269 14.83 -8.46 -6.98
N ARG A 270 15.61 -7.72 -6.16
CA ARG A 270 15.61 -7.81 -4.70
C ARG A 270 15.56 -6.39 -4.13
N GLU A 271 14.60 -6.14 -3.28
CA GLU A 271 14.42 -4.81 -2.68
C GLU A 271 14.84 -4.81 -1.21
N SER A 272 14.15 -5.58 -0.39
CA SER A 272 14.37 -5.57 1.05
C SER A 272 13.93 -6.86 1.73
N VAL A 273 14.44 -7.04 2.96
CA VAL A 273 13.85 -7.95 3.95
C VAL A 273 13.23 -7.07 5.03
N ALA A 274 11.93 -7.25 5.30
CA ALA A 274 11.24 -6.45 6.28
C ALA A 274 10.87 -7.27 7.53
N PHE A 275 11.03 -6.64 8.69
CA PHE A 275 10.68 -7.20 9.99
C PHE A 275 9.55 -6.37 10.57
N LEU A 276 8.48 -7.04 10.99
CA LEU A 276 7.31 -6.41 11.58
C LEU A 276 7.09 -6.96 12.99
N ILE A 277 6.83 -6.05 13.91
CA ILE A 277 6.28 -6.36 15.23
C ILE A 277 4.92 -5.67 15.37
N GLY A 278 3.91 -6.45 15.74
CA GLY A 278 2.56 -5.96 15.99
C GLY A 278 2.12 -6.24 17.41
N PHE A 279 1.30 -5.34 17.94
CA PHE A 279 0.68 -5.47 19.26
C PHE A 279 -0.83 -5.32 19.15
N GLU A 280 -1.56 -6.32 19.66
CA GLU A 280 -3.02 -6.36 19.72
C GLU A 280 -3.45 -6.77 21.13
N PRO A 281 -3.94 -5.83 21.97
CA PRO A 281 -4.46 -6.14 23.31
C PRO A 281 -5.59 -7.16 23.30
N ALA A 282 -5.86 -7.76 24.44
CA ALA A 282 -6.88 -8.80 24.58
C ALA A 282 -8.31 -8.32 24.21
N ASP A 283 -8.62 -7.02 24.38
CA ASP A 283 -9.89 -6.41 23.96
C ASP A 283 -10.01 -6.23 22.44
N LYS A 284 -8.91 -6.42 21.70
CA LYS A 284 -8.81 -6.40 20.24
C LYS A 284 -9.30 -5.11 19.58
N LYS A 285 -9.42 -4.02 20.35
CA LYS A 285 -9.90 -2.74 19.81
C LYS A 285 -8.80 -1.97 19.10
N ILE A 286 -7.59 -1.96 19.67
CA ILE A 286 -6.43 -1.25 19.13
C ILE A 286 -5.45 -2.28 18.60
N LYS A 287 -4.88 -2.02 17.44
CA LYS A 287 -3.76 -2.76 16.86
C LYS A 287 -2.70 -1.76 16.45
N VAL A 288 -1.49 -1.97 16.91
CA VAL A 288 -0.34 -1.12 16.55
C VAL A 288 0.71 -2.01 15.92
N GLY A 289 1.23 -1.58 14.79
CA GLY A 289 2.31 -2.28 14.07
C GLY A 289 3.48 -1.34 13.78
N TYR A 290 4.68 -1.87 13.89
CA TYR A 290 5.89 -1.23 13.43
C TYR A 290 6.64 -2.18 12.52
N SER A 291 7.10 -1.70 11.36
CA SER A 291 7.99 -2.47 10.51
C SER A 291 9.22 -1.68 10.12
N TYR A 292 10.31 -2.43 9.93
CA TYR A 292 11.58 -1.95 9.41
C TYR A 292 11.99 -2.76 8.20
N ASP A 293 12.20 -2.08 7.06
CA ASP A 293 12.65 -2.69 5.82
C ASP A 293 14.17 -2.52 5.69
N LEU A 294 14.89 -3.61 5.76
CA LEU A 294 16.33 -3.66 5.55
C LEU A 294 16.60 -3.73 4.04
N THR A 295 17.12 -2.65 3.46
CA THR A 295 17.40 -2.57 2.02
C THR A 295 18.53 -3.53 1.64
N ILE A 296 18.25 -4.48 0.74
CA ILE A 296 19.21 -5.44 0.20
C ILE A 296 19.47 -5.24 -1.31
N SER A 297 18.82 -4.24 -1.92
CA SER A 297 19.08 -3.84 -3.30
C SER A 297 20.44 -3.15 -3.44
N ASP A 298 20.84 -2.90 -4.68
CA ASP A 298 22.10 -2.22 -5.01
C ASP A 298 22.21 -0.78 -4.47
N LEU A 299 21.09 -0.18 -4.03
CA LEU A 299 21.09 1.11 -3.32
C LEU A 299 21.82 1.03 -1.97
N GLY A 300 21.79 -0.15 -1.35
CA GLY A 300 22.47 -0.44 -0.09
C GLY A 300 21.84 0.21 1.15
N LEU A 301 21.92 -0.48 2.25
CA LEU A 301 21.39 -0.01 3.54
C LEU A 301 22.13 1.25 4.05
N ALA A 302 23.44 1.33 3.84
CA ALA A 302 24.24 2.47 4.29
C ALA A 302 23.82 3.80 3.68
N ASN A 303 23.31 3.77 2.43
CA ASN A 303 22.83 4.98 1.74
C ASN A 303 21.38 5.28 2.07
N THR A 304 20.55 4.26 2.24
CA THR A 304 19.10 4.40 2.36
C THR A 304 18.62 4.51 3.80
N SER A 305 19.36 3.91 4.75
CA SER A 305 18.91 3.69 6.14
C SER A 305 17.59 2.90 6.23
N GLY A 306 17.25 2.12 5.18
CA GLY A 306 16.07 1.27 5.15
C GLY A 306 14.74 2.02 5.00
N ALA A 307 13.65 1.44 5.52
CA ALA A 307 12.36 2.13 5.61
C ALA A 307 11.67 1.81 6.94
N HIS A 308 10.96 2.79 7.46
CA HIS A 308 10.21 2.68 8.72
C HIS A 308 8.73 2.87 8.43
N GLU A 309 7.89 2.02 9.01
CA GLU A 309 6.45 2.14 8.87
C GLU A 309 5.76 1.87 10.21
N VAL A 310 4.83 2.75 10.57
CA VAL A 310 3.98 2.64 11.76
C VAL A 310 2.54 2.60 11.33
N THR A 311 1.79 1.64 11.89
CA THR A 311 0.35 1.52 11.67
C THR A 311 -0.41 1.51 12.98
N VAL A 312 -1.56 2.16 12.99
CA VAL A 312 -2.53 2.10 14.09
C VAL A 312 -3.90 1.78 13.50
N ARG A 313 -4.57 0.81 14.08
CA ARG A 313 -5.94 0.44 13.73
C ARG A 313 -6.79 0.38 14.97
N TYR A 314 -7.99 0.96 14.90
CA TYR A 314 -8.95 0.97 15.98
C TYR A 314 -10.29 0.44 15.49
N GLU A 315 -10.78 -0.61 16.12
CA GLU A 315 -12.04 -1.28 15.78
C GLU A 315 -13.06 -1.12 16.88
N LEU A 316 -14.26 -0.69 16.52
CA LEU A 316 -15.40 -0.50 17.41
C LEU A 316 -16.55 -1.37 16.95
N GLY A 317 -17.46 -1.64 17.91
CA GLY A 317 -18.71 -2.34 17.67
C GLY A 317 -18.69 -3.80 18.09
N LYS A 318 -19.86 -4.42 18.05
CA LYS A 318 -20.04 -5.83 18.36
C LYS A 318 -19.83 -6.68 17.11
N LYS A 319 -19.33 -7.88 17.29
CA LYS A 319 -19.37 -8.89 16.20
C LYS A 319 -20.83 -9.01 15.71
N PRO A 320 -21.07 -9.10 14.39
CA PRO A 320 -22.42 -9.23 13.85
C PRO A 320 -23.15 -10.40 14.49
N SER A 321 -24.32 -10.14 15.10
CA SER A 321 -25.11 -11.13 15.86
C SER A 321 -26.05 -11.97 15.00
N THR A 322 -25.97 -11.91 13.70
CA THR A 322 -26.81 -12.72 12.81
C THR A 322 -26.37 -14.17 12.88
N GLY A 323 -27.23 -15.10 13.26
CA GLY A 323 -27.16 -16.54 13.51
C GLY A 323 -26.19 -17.46 12.73
N ARG A 324 -25.32 -16.88 11.95
CA ARG A 324 -24.04 -17.40 11.45
C ARG A 324 -22.99 -17.01 12.47
N LYS A 325 -22.23 -17.98 12.98
CA LYS A 325 -21.04 -17.74 13.82
C LYS A 325 -20.31 -16.52 13.25
N ALA A 326 -20.22 -15.44 14.02
CA ALA A 326 -19.62 -14.18 13.58
C ALA A 326 -18.21 -14.48 13.11
N ARG A 327 -18.02 -14.57 11.80
CA ARG A 327 -16.73 -14.88 11.20
C ARG A 327 -15.83 -13.69 11.39
N GLN A 328 -14.70 -13.94 11.98
CA GLN A 328 -13.61 -12.99 11.91
C GLN A 328 -13.11 -13.06 10.46
N SER A 329 -13.41 -12.04 9.68
CA SER A 329 -12.81 -11.91 8.36
C SER A 329 -11.30 -11.98 8.52
N ILE A 330 -10.64 -12.84 7.75
CA ILE A 330 -9.18 -12.99 7.80
C ILE A 330 -8.50 -11.70 7.39
N GLY A 331 -9.07 -10.92 6.48
CA GLY A 331 -8.59 -9.58 6.15
C GLY A 331 -8.63 -8.60 7.34
N GLY A 332 -9.59 -8.77 8.27
CA GLY A 332 -9.63 -8.08 9.57
C GLY A 332 -8.95 -8.84 10.70
N SER A 333 -8.76 -10.14 10.57
CA SER A 333 -8.27 -11.03 11.61
C SER A 333 -6.97 -11.75 11.27
N MET A 334 -6.36 -11.56 10.10
CA MET A 334 -4.93 -11.72 10.05
C MET A 334 -4.38 -10.62 10.95
N LYS A 335 -4.22 -11.01 12.16
CA LYS A 335 -3.69 -10.26 13.25
C LYS A 335 -2.25 -9.99 12.86
N PHE A 336 -1.96 -8.77 12.50
CA PHE A 336 -0.65 -8.19 12.25
C PHE A 336 -0.49 -7.00 13.12
#